data_4f3e22a6f0ed9668d0905d2ae68d1d0d
#
_entry.id   4f3e22a6f0ed9668d0905d2ae68d1d0d
#
_cell.length_a   1.000
_cell.length_b   1.000
_cell.length_c   1.000
_cell.angle_alpha   90.00
_cell.angle_beta   90.00
_cell.angle_gamma   90.00
#
_symmetry.space_group_name_H-M   'P 1'
#
loop_
_entity.id
_entity.type
_entity.pdbx_description
1 polymer ?
#
loop_
_entity_poly.entity_id
_entity_poly.type
_entity_poly.pdbx_seq_one_letter_code
_entity_poly.pdbx_strand_id
1 'polypeptide(L)'
;MINLKISSQHIFDYQKRILFPAQCTLTSSGKVEVKLPEVVGKGYGSFWRWKGRYRVCKGSRASKKSKTTALWYITNMMKYPDANLLVVRKTFRTLKDSCFTELKWAIHRLGVDAFWEIKESPLEMTYIPTGQKIYFRGLDDPLKVTSITVDIGCLCWMWIEEAYEISSEADFDMLDESIRGTVPPGLFKQITLTLNPWNEHHWIKKRFFDTPDDETIAMTTNYKCNEWLDKADLKVFETMRKQNPRRYKVAGLGDWGIVDGLVYENWEEKLFSIEEVKKVQGVKTAFGLDFGYTNDPSALFCGFIDTTSKTIWVFDEMYQPGMSNEAIAEEVQRMGYLKEKITADSAEPKSIDRLRVLGLDHIRKARKGKDSISNGIDFLSDYHIIVHPRCVNFITEISNYTWDTDTKTGKKLNKPIDDFNHLMDAMRYAVESISKGDTYSFD
;
A
#
# COMPACT_ATOMS: atom_id res chain seq x y z
N MET A 1 -21.64 -5.78 -26.50
CA MET A 1 -22.91 -6.43 -26.13
C MET A 1 -22.59 -7.59 -25.20
N ILE A 2 -23.23 -7.65 -24.06
CA ILE A 2 -23.14 -8.78 -23.13
C ILE A 2 -24.40 -9.61 -23.36
N ASN A 3 -24.21 -10.84 -23.82
CA ASN A 3 -25.30 -11.79 -24.01
C ASN A 3 -25.44 -12.66 -22.77
N LEU A 4 -26.46 -12.41 -21.94
CA LEU A 4 -26.79 -13.22 -20.78
C LEU A 4 -27.93 -14.16 -21.14
N LYS A 5 -27.75 -15.47 -20.95
CA LYS A 5 -28.87 -16.44 -21.01
C LYS A 5 -29.54 -16.49 -19.65
N ILE A 6 -30.77 -16.04 -19.55
CA ILE A 6 -31.57 -16.00 -18.33
C ILE A 6 -32.70 -17.01 -18.47
N SER A 7 -33.03 -17.75 -17.40
CA SER A 7 -34.18 -18.65 -17.42
C SER A 7 -35.50 -17.87 -17.50
N SER A 8 -36.51 -18.42 -18.18
CA SER A 8 -37.81 -17.77 -18.42
C SER A 8 -38.54 -17.36 -17.12
N GLN A 9 -38.35 -18.08 -16.02
CA GLN A 9 -38.97 -17.77 -14.73
C GLN A 9 -38.41 -16.48 -14.12
N HIS A 10 -37.09 -16.26 -14.20
CA HIS A 10 -36.43 -15.05 -13.69
C HIS A 10 -36.75 -13.79 -14.51
N ILE A 11 -37.09 -13.97 -15.81
CA ILE A 11 -37.48 -12.86 -16.67
C ILE A 11 -38.83 -12.28 -16.23
N PHE A 12 -39.79 -13.12 -15.82
CA PHE A 12 -41.13 -12.69 -15.43
C PHE A 12 -41.15 -11.90 -14.10
N ASP A 13 -40.35 -12.31 -13.13
CA ASP A 13 -40.17 -11.59 -11.84
C ASP A 13 -39.40 -10.28 -12.05
N TYR A 14 -38.50 -10.26 -13.01
CA TYR A 14 -37.67 -9.12 -13.37
C TYR A 14 -38.46 -7.98 -14.00
N GLN A 15 -39.36 -8.29 -14.92
CA GLN A 15 -40.22 -7.30 -15.59
C GLN A 15 -41.18 -6.58 -14.63
N LYS A 16 -41.53 -7.19 -13.49
CA LYS A 16 -42.44 -6.61 -12.50
C LYS A 16 -41.75 -5.67 -11.47
N ARG A 17 -40.43 -5.71 -11.34
CA ARG A 17 -39.73 -5.07 -10.19
C ARG A 17 -38.75 -3.96 -10.53
N ILE A 18 -38.34 -3.76 -11.78
CA ILE A 18 -37.21 -2.87 -12.11
C ILE A 18 -37.51 -1.94 -13.28
N LEU A 19 -37.43 -0.64 -13.01
CA LEU A 19 -37.17 0.39 -14.00
C LEU A 19 -35.69 0.25 -14.44
N PHE A 20 -35.45 -0.32 -15.63
CA PHE A 20 -34.13 -0.36 -16.23
C PHE A 20 -33.56 1.05 -16.35
N PRO A 21 -32.29 1.28 -15.96
CA PRO A 21 -31.60 2.49 -16.35
C PRO A 21 -31.63 2.62 -17.88
N ALA A 22 -31.76 3.83 -18.39
CA ALA A 22 -31.90 4.11 -19.85
C ALA A 22 -30.79 3.49 -20.73
N GLN A 23 -29.67 3.07 -20.11
CA GLN A 23 -28.51 2.46 -20.77
C GLN A 23 -28.56 0.92 -20.84
N CYS A 24 -29.56 0.29 -20.25
CA CYS A 24 -29.75 -1.16 -20.25
C CYS A 24 -31.09 -1.53 -20.85
N THR A 25 -31.11 -2.50 -21.76
CA THR A 25 -32.33 -3.00 -22.40
C THR A 25 -32.41 -4.51 -22.24
N LEU A 26 -33.60 -5.02 -21.86
CA LEU A 26 -33.88 -6.44 -21.90
C LEU A 26 -34.43 -6.74 -23.30
N THR A 27 -33.78 -7.61 -24.07
CA THR A 27 -34.24 -8.03 -25.37
C THR A 27 -35.39 -9.05 -25.26
N SER A 28 -36.18 -9.22 -26.30
CA SER A 28 -37.22 -10.24 -26.39
C SER A 28 -36.68 -11.68 -26.22
N SER A 29 -35.39 -11.89 -26.43
CA SER A 29 -34.68 -13.17 -26.20
C SER A 29 -34.15 -13.35 -24.77
N GLY A 30 -34.50 -12.46 -23.82
CA GLY A 30 -34.05 -12.53 -22.43
C GLY A 30 -32.57 -12.17 -22.21
N LYS A 31 -32.00 -11.36 -23.12
CA LYS A 31 -30.63 -10.89 -22.99
C LYS A 31 -30.61 -9.45 -22.46
N VAL A 32 -29.72 -9.17 -21.54
CA VAL A 32 -29.45 -7.79 -21.10
C VAL A 32 -28.41 -7.18 -22.03
N GLU A 33 -28.78 -6.15 -22.75
CA GLU A 33 -27.85 -5.35 -23.54
C GLU A 33 -27.46 -4.09 -22.79
N VAL A 34 -26.16 -3.87 -22.61
CA VAL A 34 -25.63 -2.70 -21.97
C VAL A 34 -24.78 -1.91 -22.96
N LYS A 35 -25.08 -0.64 -23.10
CA LYS A 35 -24.25 0.29 -23.89
C LYS A 35 -23.08 0.77 -23.05
N LEU A 36 -22.01 -0.03 -23.03
CA LEU A 36 -20.83 0.22 -22.20
C LEU A 36 -20.26 1.65 -22.31
N PRO A 37 -20.15 2.28 -23.49
CA PRO A 37 -19.68 3.66 -23.57
C PRO A 37 -20.54 4.66 -22.79
N GLU A 38 -21.85 4.42 -22.69
CA GLU A 38 -22.77 5.29 -21.93
C GLU A 38 -22.71 5.03 -20.42
N VAL A 39 -22.32 3.83 -20.01
CA VAL A 39 -22.21 3.44 -18.59
C VAL A 39 -20.84 3.76 -18.01
N VAL A 40 -19.77 3.46 -18.75
CA VAL A 40 -18.38 3.62 -18.33
C VAL A 40 -17.86 5.05 -18.60
N GLY A 41 -18.29 5.64 -19.72
CA GLY A 41 -17.82 6.93 -20.19
C GLY A 41 -16.39 6.89 -20.75
N LYS A 42 -15.75 8.06 -20.83
CA LYS A 42 -14.46 8.26 -21.51
C LYS A 42 -13.26 7.85 -20.62
N GLY A 43 -12.12 7.60 -21.28
CA GLY A 43 -10.80 7.49 -20.63
C GLY A 43 -10.39 6.09 -20.20
N TYR A 44 -11.26 5.06 -20.30
CA TYR A 44 -10.99 3.71 -19.77
C TYR A 44 -10.97 2.61 -20.84
N GLY A 45 -10.84 2.95 -22.12
CA GLY A 45 -10.93 1.97 -23.19
C GLY A 45 -9.83 0.92 -23.19
N SER A 46 -8.57 1.31 -22.90
CA SER A 46 -7.44 0.39 -22.74
C SER A 46 -7.58 -0.46 -21.49
N PHE A 47 -7.91 0.15 -20.35
CA PHE A 47 -8.21 -0.52 -19.09
C PHE A 47 -9.26 -1.63 -19.27
N TRP A 48 -10.32 -1.34 -20.00
CA TRP A 48 -11.45 -2.26 -20.19
C TRP A 48 -11.08 -3.50 -21.01
N ARG A 49 -10.23 -3.33 -22.02
CA ARG A 49 -9.86 -4.39 -22.98
C ARG A 49 -8.65 -5.21 -22.55
N TRP A 50 -7.89 -4.72 -21.59
CA TRP A 50 -6.68 -5.39 -21.15
C TRP A 50 -6.95 -6.74 -20.49
N LYS A 51 -6.15 -7.76 -20.84
CA LYS A 51 -6.26 -9.12 -20.33
C LYS A 51 -4.95 -9.68 -19.76
N GLY A 52 -3.85 -8.90 -19.75
CA GLY A 52 -2.60 -9.27 -19.10
C GLY A 52 -2.75 -9.36 -17.58
N ARG A 53 -1.72 -9.83 -16.92
CA ARG A 53 -1.68 -10.14 -15.49
C ARG A 53 -1.99 -8.93 -14.61
N TYR A 54 -1.39 -7.78 -14.91
CA TYR A 54 -1.51 -6.60 -14.08
C TYR A 54 -2.22 -5.46 -14.78
N ARG A 55 -3.15 -4.88 -14.09
CA ARG A 55 -3.90 -3.70 -14.52
C ARG A 55 -3.85 -2.65 -13.43
N VAL A 56 -3.01 -1.63 -13.59
CA VAL A 56 -2.74 -0.62 -12.59
C VAL A 56 -3.29 0.73 -13.04
N CYS A 57 -4.19 1.29 -12.23
CA CYS A 57 -4.80 2.59 -12.50
C CYS A 57 -4.54 3.54 -11.33
N LYS A 58 -3.52 4.40 -11.47
CA LYS A 58 -3.38 5.53 -10.59
C LYS A 58 -4.21 6.72 -11.07
N GLY A 59 -4.61 7.58 -10.16
CA GLY A 59 -5.33 8.76 -10.64
C GLY A 59 -5.79 9.69 -9.55
N SER A 60 -6.33 10.84 -9.99
CA SER A 60 -6.89 11.84 -9.10
C SER A 60 -8.14 11.35 -8.37
N ARG A 61 -8.57 12.14 -7.39
CA ARG A 61 -9.95 12.04 -6.88
C ARG A 61 -10.93 12.32 -8.02
N ALA A 62 -12.13 11.76 -7.92
CA ALA A 62 -13.22 11.90 -8.91
C ALA A 62 -12.87 11.45 -10.34
N SER A 63 -11.82 10.66 -10.57
CA SER A 63 -11.47 10.12 -11.89
C SER A 63 -12.22 8.86 -12.30
N LYS A 64 -13.16 8.39 -11.50
CA LYS A 64 -14.02 7.19 -11.74
C LYS A 64 -13.27 5.85 -11.61
N LYS A 65 -12.05 5.78 -11.08
CA LYS A 65 -11.27 4.53 -10.98
C LYS A 65 -12.07 3.38 -10.40
N SER A 66 -12.53 3.53 -9.15
CA SER A 66 -13.24 2.50 -8.39
C SER A 66 -14.58 2.13 -9.06
N LYS A 67 -15.35 3.13 -9.51
CA LYS A 67 -16.61 2.90 -10.22
C LYS A 67 -16.43 2.14 -11.53
N THR A 68 -15.43 2.49 -12.32
CA THR A 68 -15.13 1.78 -13.58
C THR A 68 -14.63 0.38 -13.32
N THR A 69 -13.82 0.19 -12.29
CA THR A 69 -13.32 -1.14 -11.88
C THR A 69 -14.48 -2.02 -11.40
N ALA A 70 -15.38 -1.50 -10.58
CA ALA A 70 -16.57 -2.22 -10.13
C ALA A 70 -17.48 -2.63 -11.32
N LEU A 71 -17.76 -1.71 -12.23
CA LEU A 71 -18.52 -2.01 -13.46
C LEU A 71 -17.84 -3.11 -14.29
N TRP A 72 -16.52 -3.06 -14.43
CA TRP A 72 -15.76 -4.06 -15.15
C TRP A 72 -15.92 -5.45 -14.54
N TYR A 73 -15.79 -5.58 -13.22
CA TYR A 73 -15.91 -6.85 -12.53
C TYR A 73 -17.33 -7.41 -12.61
N ILE A 74 -18.36 -6.63 -12.30
CA ILE A 74 -19.76 -7.09 -12.40
C ILE A 74 -20.07 -7.54 -13.84
N THR A 75 -19.70 -6.74 -14.83
CA THR A 75 -19.90 -7.08 -16.25
C THR A 75 -19.19 -8.37 -16.66
N ASN A 76 -17.93 -8.54 -16.25
CA ASN A 76 -17.13 -9.69 -16.68
C ASN A 76 -17.44 -10.95 -15.88
N MET A 77 -17.82 -10.88 -14.61
CA MET A 77 -18.32 -12.04 -13.87
C MET A 77 -19.58 -12.62 -14.52
N MET A 78 -20.49 -11.77 -15.00
CA MET A 78 -21.66 -12.20 -15.74
C MET A 78 -21.31 -12.79 -17.12
N LYS A 79 -20.14 -12.46 -17.68
CA LYS A 79 -19.66 -12.97 -18.97
C LYS A 79 -18.87 -14.26 -18.86
N TYR A 80 -18.13 -14.46 -17.79
CA TYR A 80 -17.22 -15.58 -17.57
C TYR A 80 -17.71 -16.42 -16.38
N PRO A 81 -18.45 -17.53 -16.63
CA PRO A 81 -19.19 -18.26 -15.59
C PRO A 81 -18.32 -18.95 -14.55
N ASP A 82 -17.01 -19.11 -14.78
CA ASP A 82 -16.09 -19.77 -13.86
C ASP A 82 -15.22 -18.79 -13.04
N ALA A 83 -15.39 -17.47 -13.26
CA ALA A 83 -14.52 -16.47 -12.63
C ALA A 83 -15.02 -16.06 -11.26
N ASN A 84 -14.19 -16.21 -10.22
CA ASN A 84 -14.39 -15.59 -8.91
C ASN A 84 -13.44 -14.42 -8.70
N LEU A 85 -13.86 -13.47 -7.87
CA LEU A 85 -13.16 -12.24 -7.56
C LEU A 85 -12.80 -12.17 -6.08
N LEU A 86 -11.56 -11.82 -5.79
CA LEU A 86 -11.11 -11.40 -4.45
C LEU A 86 -10.91 -9.88 -4.43
N VAL A 87 -11.56 -9.22 -3.50
CA VAL A 87 -11.40 -7.78 -3.26
C VAL A 87 -10.63 -7.56 -1.97
N VAL A 88 -9.55 -6.79 -2.06
CA VAL A 88 -8.59 -6.59 -0.96
C VAL A 88 -8.41 -5.11 -0.66
N ARG A 89 -8.32 -4.77 0.62
CA ARG A 89 -7.76 -3.52 1.15
C ARG A 89 -6.82 -3.84 2.32
N LYS A 90 -6.01 -2.87 2.73
CA LYS A 90 -5.15 -3.01 3.91
C LYS A 90 -5.98 -3.42 5.14
N THR A 91 -7.12 -2.79 5.37
CA THR A 91 -7.97 -3.03 6.54
C THR A 91 -9.35 -3.57 6.13
N PHE A 92 -9.76 -4.72 6.67
CA PHE A 92 -11.08 -5.32 6.39
C PHE A 92 -12.26 -4.37 6.67
N ARG A 93 -12.18 -3.64 7.77
CA ARG A 93 -13.24 -2.73 8.21
C ARG A 93 -13.63 -1.67 7.16
N THR A 94 -12.69 -1.24 6.34
CA THR A 94 -12.92 -0.20 5.32
C THR A 94 -13.55 -0.73 4.04
N LEU A 95 -13.61 -2.05 3.83
CA LEU A 95 -14.14 -2.67 2.61
C LEU A 95 -15.64 -2.41 2.42
N LYS A 96 -16.42 -2.41 3.51
CA LYS A 96 -17.88 -2.23 3.45
C LYS A 96 -18.25 -0.86 2.87
N ASP A 97 -17.59 0.19 3.34
CA ASP A 97 -17.89 1.57 2.94
C ASP A 97 -17.20 1.98 1.62
N SER A 98 -16.34 1.13 1.07
CA SER A 98 -15.62 1.36 -0.19
C SER A 98 -16.02 0.35 -1.27
N CYS A 99 -15.19 -0.67 -1.49
CA CYS A 99 -15.34 -1.63 -2.61
C CYS A 99 -16.69 -2.32 -2.64
N PHE A 100 -17.21 -2.72 -1.49
CA PHE A 100 -18.52 -3.39 -1.39
C PHE A 100 -19.64 -2.47 -1.87
N THR A 101 -19.64 -1.23 -1.40
CA THR A 101 -20.61 -0.21 -1.84
C THR A 101 -20.46 0.12 -3.33
N GLU A 102 -19.23 0.18 -3.84
CA GLU A 102 -18.99 0.43 -5.28
C GLU A 102 -19.48 -0.73 -6.16
N LEU A 103 -19.26 -1.97 -5.74
CA LEU A 103 -19.79 -3.15 -6.46
C LEU A 103 -21.32 -3.22 -6.41
N LYS A 104 -21.92 -2.92 -5.27
CA LYS A 104 -23.38 -2.80 -5.11
C LYS A 104 -23.93 -1.72 -6.02
N TRP A 105 -23.29 -0.55 -6.07
CA TRP A 105 -23.64 0.52 -7.00
C TRP A 105 -23.54 0.05 -8.47
N ALA A 106 -22.49 -0.71 -8.83
CA ALA A 106 -22.33 -1.21 -10.20
C ALA A 106 -23.44 -2.19 -10.59
N ILE A 107 -23.87 -3.06 -9.69
CA ILE A 107 -25.03 -3.96 -9.89
C ILE A 107 -26.29 -3.13 -10.17
N HIS A 108 -26.59 -2.13 -9.35
CA HIS A 108 -27.73 -1.23 -9.55
C HIS A 108 -27.61 -0.41 -10.84
N ARG A 109 -26.43 0.11 -11.15
CA ARG A 109 -26.16 0.90 -12.35
C ARG A 109 -26.37 0.10 -13.63
N LEU A 110 -26.11 -1.20 -13.61
CA LEU A 110 -26.34 -2.12 -14.71
C LEU A 110 -27.76 -2.67 -14.75
N GLY A 111 -28.58 -2.43 -13.71
CA GLY A 111 -29.93 -2.93 -13.59
C GLY A 111 -30.01 -4.46 -13.49
N VAL A 112 -29.04 -5.09 -12.86
CA VAL A 112 -28.89 -6.55 -12.78
C VAL A 112 -29.09 -7.10 -11.35
N ASP A 113 -29.71 -6.35 -10.47
CA ASP A 113 -29.94 -6.66 -9.06
C ASP A 113 -30.58 -8.03 -8.83
N ALA A 114 -31.53 -8.41 -9.66
CA ALA A 114 -32.25 -9.67 -9.54
C ALA A 114 -31.36 -10.92 -9.73
N PHE A 115 -30.13 -10.75 -10.24
CA PHE A 115 -29.18 -11.84 -10.47
C PHE A 115 -28.10 -11.94 -9.40
N TRP A 116 -28.11 -11.06 -8.39
CA TRP A 116 -27.08 -11.01 -7.37
C TRP A 116 -27.69 -11.15 -5.98
N GLU A 117 -27.16 -12.09 -5.21
CA GLU A 117 -27.37 -12.15 -3.77
C GLU A 117 -26.25 -11.34 -3.09
N ILE A 118 -26.62 -10.40 -2.21
CA ILE A 118 -25.69 -9.51 -1.53
C ILE A 118 -25.81 -9.74 -0.02
N LYS A 119 -24.73 -10.26 0.60
CA LYS A 119 -24.63 -10.50 2.04
C LYS A 119 -23.70 -9.48 2.68
N GLU A 120 -24.15 -8.85 3.75
CA GLU A 120 -23.37 -7.87 4.51
C GLU A 120 -22.66 -8.47 5.74
N SER A 121 -23.00 -9.70 6.12
CA SER A 121 -22.36 -10.44 7.20
C SER A 121 -22.48 -11.96 6.96
N PRO A 122 -21.39 -12.63 6.58
CA PRO A 122 -20.10 -12.07 6.12
C PRO A 122 -20.26 -11.27 4.81
N LEU A 123 -19.30 -10.36 4.52
CA LEU A 123 -19.28 -9.63 3.26
C LEU A 123 -19.05 -10.62 2.11
N GLU A 124 -20.06 -10.79 1.28
CA GLU A 124 -20.04 -11.69 0.12
C GLU A 124 -21.09 -11.26 -0.90
N MET A 125 -20.78 -11.38 -2.18
CA MET A 125 -21.77 -11.25 -3.25
C MET A 125 -21.75 -12.50 -4.11
N THR A 126 -22.92 -13.04 -4.44
CA THR A 126 -23.04 -14.25 -5.25
C THR A 126 -23.83 -13.93 -6.53
N TYR A 127 -23.26 -14.27 -7.67
CA TYR A 127 -23.99 -14.26 -8.93
C TYR A 127 -24.85 -15.51 -9.02
N ILE A 128 -26.17 -15.37 -8.82
CA ILE A 128 -27.13 -16.48 -8.64
C ILE A 128 -27.14 -17.47 -9.81
N PRO A 129 -27.08 -17.06 -11.10
CA PRO A 129 -27.20 -18.00 -12.21
C PRO A 129 -26.11 -19.07 -12.28
N THR A 130 -24.90 -18.80 -11.78
CA THR A 130 -23.74 -19.70 -11.88
C THR A 130 -23.08 -20.00 -10.53
N GLY A 131 -23.48 -19.27 -9.47
CA GLY A 131 -22.95 -19.48 -8.12
C GLY A 131 -21.56 -18.87 -7.86
N GLN A 132 -21.01 -18.11 -8.80
CA GLN A 132 -19.73 -17.41 -8.65
C GLN A 132 -19.81 -16.37 -7.52
N LYS A 133 -18.67 -16.13 -6.87
CA LYS A 133 -18.62 -15.25 -5.70
C LYS A 133 -17.60 -14.14 -5.80
N ILE A 134 -17.90 -13.04 -5.12
CA ILE A 134 -16.98 -11.97 -4.79
C ILE A 134 -16.68 -12.07 -3.30
N TYR A 135 -15.41 -12.28 -2.97
CA TYR A 135 -14.88 -12.39 -1.62
C TYR A 135 -14.22 -11.08 -1.21
N PHE A 136 -14.33 -10.72 0.07
CA PHE A 136 -13.75 -9.51 0.64
C PHE A 136 -12.79 -9.87 1.76
N ARG A 137 -11.54 -9.39 1.71
CA ARG A 137 -10.51 -9.66 2.72
C ARG A 137 -9.69 -8.41 3.01
N GLY A 138 -9.30 -8.25 4.28
CA GLY A 138 -8.29 -7.28 4.70
C GLY A 138 -6.92 -7.93 4.84
N LEU A 139 -5.85 -7.15 4.65
CA LEU A 139 -4.48 -7.57 4.93
C LEU A 139 -4.11 -7.53 6.42
N ASP A 140 -5.00 -7.03 7.27
CA ASP A 140 -4.93 -7.18 8.72
C ASP A 140 -4.96 -8.66 9.19
N ASP A 141 -5.31 -9.58 8.29
CA ASP A 141 -5.18 -11.03 8.49
C ASP A 141 -4.69 -11.69 7.19
N PRO A 142 -3.36 -11.66 6.90
CA PRO A 142 -2.79 -12.19 5.66
C PRO A 142 -3.07 -13.67 5.42
N LEU A 143 -3.14 -14.48 6.48
CA LEU A 143 -3.42 -15.92 6.38
C LEU A 143 -4.82 -16.20 5.81
N LYS A 144 -5.80 -15.36 6.13
CA LYS A 144 -7.15 -15.49 5.55
C LYS A 144 -7.22 -15.10 4.08
N VAL A 145 -6.28 -14.30 3.60
CA VAL A 145 -6.21 -13.93 2.18
C VAL A 145 -5.63 -15.08 1.36
N THR A 146 -4.56 -15.70 1.82
CA THR A 146 -3.84 -16.75 1.10
C THR A 146 -4.54 -18.11 1.11
N SER A 147 -5.49 -18.34 2.02
CA SER A 147 -6.20 -19.61 2.23
C SER A 147 -7.58 -19.68 1.57
N ILE A 148 -7.94 -18.76 0.69
CA ILE A 148 -9.26 -18.76 0.03
C ILE A 148 -9.38 -19.95 -0.92
N THR A 149 -10.40 -20.77 -0.67
CA THR A 149 -10.83 -21.84 -1.58
C THR A 149 -12.20 -21.46 -2.14
N VAL A 150 -12.42 -21.72 -3.41
CA VAL A 150 -13.68 -21.46 -4.10
C VAL A 150 -14.42 -22.77 -4.36
N ASP A 151 -15.73 -22.76 -4.15
CA ASP A 151 -16.57 -23.95 -4.33
C ASP A 151 -16.88 -24.20 -5.82
N ILE A 152 -17.01 -23.11 -6.60
CA ILE A 152 -17.38 -23.13 -8.00
C ILE A 152 -16.39 -22.30 -8.80
N GLY A 153 -15.93 -22.82 -9.95
CA GLY A 153 -15.02 -22.12 -10.84
C GLY A 153 -13.59 -21.98 -10.29
N CYS A 154 -12.95 -20.86 -10.53
CA CYS A 154 -11.58 -20.58 -10.10
C CYS A 154 -11.43 -19.15 -9.58
N LEU A 155 -10.56 -18.94 -8.58
CA LEU A 155 -10.17 -17.63 -8.12
C LEU A 155 -9.13 -17.07 -9.09
N CYS A 156 -9.59 -16.29 -10.06
CA CYS A 156 -8.74 -15.80 -11.15
C CYS A 156 -8.58 -14.28 -11.17
N TRP A 157 -9.40 -13.55 -10.43
CA TRP A 157 -9.33 -12.11 -10.38
C TRP A 157 -9.15 -11.58 -8.97
N MET A 158 -8.34 -10.53 -8.86
CA MET A 158 -8.16 -9.77 -7.63
C MET A 158 -8.30 -8.27 -7.91
N TRP A 159 -8.95 -7.56 -7.00
CA TRP A 159 -9.00 -6.11 -6.98
C TRP A 159 -8.43 -5.59 -5.67
N ILE A 160 -7.33 -4.87 -5.77
CA ILE A 160 -6.70 -4.17 -4.65
C ILE A 160 -7.07 -2.69 -4.77
N GLU A 161 -7.99 -2.25 -3.91
CA GLU A 161 -8.43 -0.86 -3.85
C GLU A 161 -7.60 -0.10 -2.83
N GLU A 162 -7.31 1.17 -3.13
CA GLU A 162 -6.36 1.99 -2.39
C GLU A 162 -5.02 1.25 -2.21
N ALA A 163 -4.52 0.68 -3.32
CA ALA A 163 -3.30 -0.15 -3.31
C ALA A 163 -2.07 0.57 -2.75
N TYR A 164 -2.10 1.90 -2.68
CA TYR A 164 -1.10 2.70 -1.99
C TYR A 164 -0.98 2.36 -0.48
N GLU A 165 -2.04 1.86 0.15
CA GLU A 165 -2.02 1.42 1.55
C GLU A 165 -1.11 0.18 1.78
N ILE A 166 -0.76 -0.56 0.72
CA ILE A 166 0.18 -1.69 0.78
C ILE A 166 1.59 -1.15 0.64
N SER A 167 2.23 -0.89 1.76
CA SER A 167 3.55 -0.24 1.82
C SER A 167 4.70 -1.15 1.39
N SER A 168 4.54 -2.47 1.51
CA SER A 168 5.56 -3.47 1.18
C SER A 168 5.26 -4.16 -0.15
N GLU A 169 6.26 -4.26 -1.04
CA GLU A 169 6.16 -5.06 -2.26
C GLU A 169 6.03 -6.55 -1.94
N ALA A 170 6.65 -7.03 -0.85
CA ALA A 170 6.55 -8.42 -0.40
C ALA A 170 5.10 -8.82 -0.02
N ASP A 171 4.33 -7.90 0.58
CA ASP A 171 2.92 -8.15 0.87
C ASP A 171 2.10 -8.29 -0.42
N PHE A 172 2.45 -7.51 -1.44
CA PHE A 172 1.84 -7.65 -2.76
C PHE A 172 2.20 -8.99 -3.42
N ASP A 173 3.47 -9.42 -3.36
CA ASP A 173 3.90 -10.70 -3.93
C ASP A 173 3.17 -11.88 -3.30
N MET A 174 2.96 -11.87 -1.99
CA MET A 174 2.14 -12.86 -1.29
C MET A 174 0.69 -12.91 -1.80
N LEU A 175 0.11 -11.74 -2.09
CA LEU A 175 -1.23 -11.65 -2.71
C LEU A 175 -1.23 -12.18 -4.14
N ASP A 176 -0.22 -11.80 -4.94
CA ASP A 176 -0.09 -12.21 -6.33
C ASP A 176 0.00 -13.74 -6.46
N GLU A 177 0.76 -14.41 -5.59
CA GLU A 177 0.88 -15.85 -5.50
C GLU A 177 -0.46 -16.55 -5.17
N SER A 178 -1.41 -15.84 -4.57
CA SER A 178 -2.74 -16.40 -4.25
C SER A 178 -3.63 -16.56 -5.49
N ILE A 179 -3.37 -15.83 -6.58
CA ILE A 179 -4.08 -15.95 -7.86
C ILE A 179 -3.35 -16.93 -8.77
N ARG A 180 -3.57 -18.22 -8.50
CA ARG A 180 -2.85 -19.34 -9.13
C ARG A 180 -3.79 -20.42 -9.67
N GLY A 181 -3.24 -21.50 -10.22
CA GLY A 181 -3.98 -22.60 -10.81
C GLY A 181 -4.35 -22.40 -12.28
N THR A 182 -4.92 -23.42 -12.88
CA THR A 182 -5.41 -23.41 -14.27
C THR A 182 -6.76 -22.70 -14.37
N VAL A 183 -6.97 -22.00 -15.46
CA VAL A 183 -8.26 -21.37 -15.79
C VAL A 183 -8.82 -21.98 -17.08
N PRO A 184 -10.13 -22.05 -17.28
CA PRO A 184 -10.75 -22.52 -18.50
C PRO A 184 -10.33 -21.70 -19.74
N PRO A 185 -10.38 -22.29 -20.96
CA PRO A 185 -10.05 -21.56 -22.19
C PRO A 185 -10.86 -20.28 -22.35
N GLY A 186 -10.17 -19.18 -22.66
CA GLY A 186 -10.75 -17.86 -22.82
C GLY A 186 -10.89 -17.04 -21.55
N LEU A 187 -10.77 -17.66 -20.36
CA LEU A 187 -10.62 -16.95 -19.09
C LEU A 187 -9.13 -16.62 -18.85
N PHE A 188 -8.85 -15.66 -18.00
CA PHE A 188 -7.49 -15.18 -17.70
C PHE A 188 -7.38 -14.78 -16.23
N LYS A 189 -6.17 -14.82 -15.69
CA LYS A 189 -5.86 -14.36 -14.34
C LYS A 189 -5.44 -12.89 -14.39
N GLN A 190 -6.01 -12.06 -13.52
CA GLN A 190 -5.70 -10.64 -13.52
C GLN A 190 -5.81 -10.03 -12.13
N ILE A 191 -4.85 -9.16 -11.80
CA ILE A 191 -4.84 -8.34 -10.60
C ILE A 191 -5.00 -6.88 -11.03
N THR A 192 -6.01 -6.22 -10.48
CA THR A 192 -6.24 -4.78 -10.70
C THR A 192 -5.86 -4.01 -9.45
N LEU A 193 -5.00 -3.02 -9.60
CA LEU A 193 -4.63 -2.08 -8.56
C LEU A 193 -5.23 -0.71 -8.89
N THR A 194 -5.95 -0.13 -7.94
CA THR A 194 -6.47 1.24 -8.02
C THR A 194 -5.93 2.06 -6.86
N LEU A 195 -5.37 3.25 -7.16
CA LEU A 195 -4.72 4.07 -6.14
C LEU A 195 -4.72 5.57 -6.48
N ASN A 196 -4.53 6.38 -5.44
CA ASN A 196 -4.09 7.75 -5.58
C ASN A 196 -2.57 7.81 -5.33
N PRO A 197 -1.78 8.46 -6.18
CA PRO A 197 -0.32 8.39 -6.16
C PRO A 197 0.30 9.43 -5.19
N TRP A 198 0.18 9.20 -3.89
CA TRP A 198 0.58 10.16 -2.87
C TRP A 198 2.10 10.37 -2.75
N ASN A 199 2.90 9.31 -3.01
CA ASN A 199 4.35 9.35 -2.87
C ASN A 199 5.03 8.71 -4.08
N GLU A 200 5.99 9.41 -4.69
CA GLU A 200 6.73 8.92 -5.86
C GLU A 200 7.76 7.82 -5.54
N HIS A 201 8.13 7.64 -4.27
CA HIS A 201 9.03 6.57 -3.82
C HIS A 201 8.30 5.26 -3.51
N HIS A 202 6.99 5.19 -3.73
CA HIS A 202 6.23 3.97 -3.49
C HIS A 202 6.61 2.87 -4.48
N TRP A 203 6.78 1.61 -4.01
CA TRP A 203 7.19 0.45 -4.82
C TRP A 203 6.33 0.24 -6.08
N ILE A 204 5.02 0.57 -6.03
CA ILE A 204 4.10 0.50 -7.18
C ILE A 204 4.61 1.35 -8.36
N LYS A 205 5.22 2.52 -8.08
CA LYS A 205 5.77 3.37 -9.14
C LYS A 205 6.91 2.66 -9.85
N LYS A 206 7.88 2.17 -9.10
CA LYS A 206 9.06 1.48 -9.65
C LYS A 206 8.64 0.25 -10.47
N ARG A 207 7.81 -0.63 -9.90
CA ARG A 207 7.42 -1.90 -10.52
C ARG A 207 6.54 -1.73 -11.76
N PHE A 208 5.50 -0.90 -11.70
CA PHE A 208 4.46 -0.87 -12.72
C PHE A 208 4.49 0.36 -13.64
N PHE A 209 5.17 1.45 -13.24
CA PHE A 209 5.23 2.67 -14.05
C PHE A 209 6.61 2.94 -14.62
N ASP A 210 7.68 2.69 -13.86
CA ASP A 210 9.05 2.95 -14.31
C ASP A 210 9.63 1.74 -15.08
N THR A 211 9.32 0.51 -14.65
CA THR A 211 9.81 -0.74 -15.25
C THR A 211 8.69 -1.76 -15.52
N PRO A 212 7.63 -1.38 -16.27
CA PRO A 212 6.54 -2.32 -16.57
C PRO A 212 7.03 -3.45 -17.49
N ASP A 213 6.49 -4.65 -17.27
CA ASP A 213 6.62 -5.78 -18.18
C ASP A 213 5.51 -5.79 -19.24
N ASP A 214 5.52 -6.76 -20.15
CA ASP A 214 4.53 -6.93 -21.22
C ASP A 214 3.17 -7.47 -20.72
N GLU A 215 3.11 -7.98 -19.49
CA GLU A 215 1.87 -8.39 -18.81
C GLU A 215 1.22 -7.26 -18.01
N THR A 216 1.77 -6.05 -18.07
CA THR A 216 1.33 -4.88 -17.31
C THR A 216 0.71 -3.80 -18.19
N ILE A 217 -0.48 -3.31 -17.81
CA ILE A 217 -0.96 -2.00 -18.22
C ILE A 217 -1.00 -1.06 -17.04
N ALA A 218 -0.23 0.03 -17.12
CA ALA A 218 -0.24 1.09 -16.14
C ALA A 218 -0.81 2.38 -16.75
N MET A 219 -1.80 2.97 -16.10
CA MET A 219 -2.45 4.17 -16.62
C MET A 219 -2.67 5.23 -15.56
N THR A 220 -2.70 6.48 -16.01
CA THR A 220 -3.03 7.63 -15.19
C THR A 220 -4.36 8.22 -15.62
N THR A 221 -5.26 8.45 -14.66
CA THR A 221 -6.56 9.07 -14.91
C THR A 221 -6.75 10.31 -14.02
N ASN A 222 -7.57 11.23 -14.44
CA ASN A 222 -7.87 12.42 -13.64
C ASN A 222 -9.34 12.83 -13.78
N TYR A 223 -9.76 13.81 -12.99
CA TYR A 223 -11.14 14.28 -12.97
C TYR A 223 -11.68 14.74 -14.32
N LYS A 224 -10.82 15.12 -15.28
CA LYS A 224 -11.23 15.59 -16.62
C LYS A 224 -11.82 14.47 -17.49
N CYS A 225 -11.57 13.19 -17.16
CA CYS A 225 -12.20 12.07 -17.83
C CYS A 225 -13.60 11.73 -17.26
N ASN A 226 -14.03 12.45 -16.21
CA ASN A 226 -15.32 12.25 -15.58
C ASN A 226 -16.34 13.27 -16.09
N GLU A 227 -17.14 12.84 -17.03
CA GLU A 227 -18.19 13.65 -17.68
C GLU A 227 -19.41 13.92 -16.80
N TRP A 228 -19.51 13.30 -15.62
CA TRP A 228 -20.63 13.47 -14.69
C TRP A 228 -20.38 14.49 -13.59
N LEU A 229 -19.20 15.15 -13.59
CA LEU A 229 -18.91 16.23 -12.66
C LEU A 229 -19.70 17.48 -13.03
N ASP A 230 -20.31 18.10 -12.04
CA ASP A 230 -20.99 19.36 -12.19
C ASP A 230 -20.04 20.57 -12.06
N LYS A 231 -20.60 21.79 -12.18
CA LYS A 231 -19.84 23.03 -12.08
C LYS A 231 -19.23 23.23 -10.68
N ALA A 232 -19.90 22.76 -9.63
CA ALA A 232 -19.43 22.88 -8.26
C ALA A 232 -18.22 21.97 -8.04
N ASP A 233 -18.27 20.74 -8.53
CA ASP A 233 -17.16 19.80 -8.48
C ASP A 233 -15.94 20.35 -9.21
N LEU A 234 -16.11 20.87 -10.42
CA LEU A 234 -15.01 21.45 -11.22
C LEU A 234 -14.38 22.66 -10.52
N LYS A 235 -15.18 23.49 -9.84
CA LYS A 235 -14.70 24.65 -9.10
C LYS A 235 -13.78 24.25 -7.92
N VAL A 236 -14.02 23.09 -7.29
CA VAL A 236 -13.13 22.57 -6.25
C VAL A 236 -11.73 22.33 -6.80
N PHE A 237 -11.60 21.70 -7.98
CA PHE A 237 -10.30 21.47 -8.62
C PHE A 237 -9.64 22.77 -9.09
N GLU A 238 -10.39 23.73 -9.59
CA GLU A 238 -9.86 25.06 -9.95
C GLU A 238 -9.33 25.82 -8.75
N THR A 239 -10.05 25.79 -7.65
CA THR A 239 -9.63 26.39 -6.38
C THR A 239 -8.36 25.72 -5.87
N MET A 240 -8.33 24.37 -5.87
CA MET A 240 -7.15 23.61 -5.48
C MET A 240 -5.94 23.97 -6.36
N ARG A 241 -6.12 24.11 -7.67
CA ARG A 241 -5.05 24.50 -8.60
C ARG A 241 -4.43 25.85 -8.23
N LYS A 242 -5.24 26.82 -7.79
CA LYS A 242 -4.78 28.15 -7.43
C LYS A 242 -4.15 28.21 -6.05
N GLN A 243 -4.77 27.55 -5.07
CA GLN A 243 -4.39 27.67 -3.65
C GLN A 243 -3.33 26.66 -3.21
N ASN A 244 -3.35 25.45 -3.79
CA ASN A 244 -2.41 24.38 -3.47
C ASN A 244 -2.01 23.58 -4.72
N PRO A 245 -1.10 24.13 -5.55
CA PRO A 245 -0.66 23.50 -6.80
C PRO A 245 -0.06 22.10 -6.61
N ARG A 246 0.65 21.86 -5.50
CA ARG A 246 1.24 20.55 -5.19
C ARG A 246 0.14 19.49 -4.96
N ARG A 247 -0.84 19.79 -4.10
CA ARG A 247 -1.98 18.93 -3.89
C ARG A 247 -2.79 18.71 -5.18
N TYR A 248 -2.91 19.75 -6.01
CA TYR A 248 -3.57 19.63 -7.32
C TYR A 248 -2.85 18.67 -8.25
N LYS A 249 -1.51 18.61 -8.22
CA LYS A 249 -0.72 17.65 -8.99
C LYS A 249 -1.17 16.20 -8.70
N VAL A 250 -1.32 15.83 -7.43
CA VAL A 250 -1.74 14.49 -6.99
C VAL A 250 -3.26 14.32 -7.09
N ALA A 251 -4.00 15.11 -6.32
CA ALA A 251 -5.45 14.93 -6.13
C ALA A 251 -6.27 15.43 -7.33
N GLY A 252 -5.72 16.29 -8.19
CA GLY A 252 -6.36 16.81 -9.39
C GLY A 252 -5.88 16.15 -10.67
N LEU A 253 -4.58 15.98 -10.87
CA LEU A 253 -4.03 15.44 -12.11
C LEU A 253 -3.71 13.94 -12.03
N GLY A 254 -3.59 13.37 -10.83
CA GLY A 254 -3.21 11.97 -10.64
C GLY A 254 -1.73 11.71 -10.89
N ASP A 255 -0.90 12.74 -10.83
CA ASP A 255 0.55 12.62 -10.89
C ASP A 255 1.11 12.18 -9.53
N TRP A 256 2.30 11.60 -9.56
CA TRP A 256 2.99 11.22 -8.33
C TRP A 256 3.27 12.44 -7.47
N GLY A 257 2.97 12.32 -6.19
CA GLY A 257 3.23 13.34 -5.19
C GLY A 257 4.63 13.24 -4.63
N ILE A 258 5.15 14.39 -4.23
CA ILE A 258 6.28 14.48 -3.31
C ILE A 258 5.67 14.67 -1.93
N VAL A 259 6.05 13.87 -0.95
CA VAL A 259 5.54 14.00 0.43
C VAL A 259 6.09 15.30 1.01
N ASP A 260 5.20 16.23 1.31
CA ASP A 260 5.57 17.50 1.96
C ASP A 260 5.76 17.28 3.46
N GLY A 261 6.89 17.78 3.97
CA GLY A 261 7.14 17.80 5.39
C GLY A 261 7.67 16.48 5.92
N LEU A 262 8.46 15.80 5.13
CA LEU A 262 9.33 14.75 5.64
C LEU A 262 10.15 15.29 6.80
N VAL A 263 10.36 14.46 7.81
CA VAL A 263 11.24 14.75 8.92
C VAL A 263 12.69 14.80 8.43
N TYR A 264 13.04 13.88 7.53
CA TYR A 264 14.34 13.83 6.88
C TYR A 264 14.16 14.09 5.38
N GLU A 265 14.61 15.25 4.89
CA GLU A 265 14.46 15.66 3.49
C GLU A 265 15.72 15.37 2.65
N ASN A 266 16.90 15.28 3.29
CA ASN A 266 18.18 15.15 2.62
C ASN A 266 18.64 13.69 2.57
N TRP A 267 17.98 12.88 1.72
CA TRP A 267 18.34 11.48 1.53
C TRP A 267 18.24 11.05 0.05
N GLU A 268 18.96 9.97 -0.31
CA GLU A 268 18.88 9.34 -1.63
C GLU A 268 19.00 7.82 -1.54
N GLU A 269 18.30 7.10 -2.43
CA GLU A 269 18.54 5.67 -2.70
C GLU A 269 19.71 5.56 -3.68
N LYS A 270 20.79 4.87 -3.27
CA LYS A 270 21.98 4.72 -4.10
C LYS A 270 22.73 3.45 -3.80
N LEU A 271 23.13 2.72 -4.86
CA LEU A 271 24.03 1.58 -4.72
C LEU A 271 25.44 2.06 -4.38
N PHE A 272 26.02 1.49 -3.31
CA PHE A 272 27.39 1.75 -2.90
C PHE A 272 28.07 0.47 -2.40
N SER A 273 29.39 0.45 -2.39
CA SER A 273 30.19 -0.66 -1.85
C SER A 273 30.40 -0.46 -0.33
N ILE A 274 29.89 -1.39 0.47
CA ILE A 274 30.07 -1.39 1.93
C ILE A 274 31.55 -1.44 2.29
N GLU A 275 32.35 -2.24 1.57
CA GLU A 275 33.78 -2.39 1.82
C GLU A 275 34.57 -1.12 1.47
N GLU A 276 34.09 -0.33 0.52
CA GLU A 276 34.72 0.96 0.21
C GLU A 276 34.38 2.00 1.27
N VAL A 277 33.13 2.06 1.73
CA VAL A 277 32.71 2.99 2.80
C VAL A 277 33.46 2.70 4.09
N LYS A 278 33.66 1.43 4.47
CA LYS A 278 34.46 1.03 5.64
C LYS A 278 35.89 1.54 5.62
N LYS A 279 36.48 1.78 4.45
CA LYS A 279 37.86 2.28 4.30
C LYS A 279 37.97 3.80 4.42
N VAL A 280 36.84 4.52 4.42
CA VAL A 280 36.84 5.98 4.55
C VAL A 280 37.32 6.35 5.95
N GLN A 281 38.33 7.20 6.03
CA GLN A 281 38.92 7.64 7.29
C GLN A 281 37.87 8.44 8.11
N GLY A 282 37.68 8.07 9.36
CA GLY A 282 36.76 8.75 10.28
C GLY A 282 35.33 8.18 10.29
N VAL A 283 35.01 7.27 9.39
CA VAL A 283 33.71 6.57 9.39
C VAL A 283 33.62 5.64 10.60
N LYS A 284 32.44 5.68 11.26
CA LYS A 284 32.12 4.83 12.42
C LYS A 284 30.90 3.98 12.08
N THR A 285 30.82 2.77 12.65
CA THR A 285 29.61 1.96 12.62
C THR A 285 28.54 2.55 13.54
N ALA A 286 27.30 2.47 13.14
CA ALA A 286 26.13 2.92 13.90
C ALA A 286 25.02 1.86 13.80
N PHE A 287 24.66 1.26 14.94
CA PHE A 287 23.62 0.26 15.04
C PHE A 287 22.59 0.66 16.09
N GLY A 288 21.32 0.58 15.77
CA GLY A 288 20.24 0.90 16.68
C GLY A 288 19.10 -0.09 16.58
N LEU A 289 18.48 -0.41 17.71
CA LEU A 289 17.40 -1.37 17.81
C LEU A 289 16.17 -0.71 18.45
N ASP A 290 15.05 -0.77 17.75
CA ASP A 290 13.74 -0.45 18.27
C ASP A 290 12.95 -1.75 18.48
N PHE A 291 12.33 -1.91 19.67
CA PHE A 291 11.59 -3.12 20.01
C PHE A 291 10.12 -2.97 19.59
N GLY A 292 9.66 -3.86 18.72
CA GLY A 292 8.25 -4.01 18.41
C GLY A 292 7.53 -4.94 19.37
N TYR A 293 6.21 -4.77 19.48
CA TYR A 293 5.33 -5.64 20.25
C TYR A 293 4.23 -6.17 19.36
N THR A 294 3.83 -7.41 19.50
CA THR A 294 2.78 -8.16 18.77
C THR A 294 2.57 -7.79 17.29
N ASN A 295 2.15 -6.57 16.97
CA ASN A 295 1.86 -6.10 15.61
C ASN A 295 2.90 -5.10 15.09
N ASP A 296 3.70 -4.50 15.98
CA ASP A 296 4.74 -3.56 15.60
C ASP A 296 6.06 -4.30 15.33
N PRO A 297 6.79 -3.94 14.29
CA PRO A 297 8.03 -4.61 13.95
C PRO A 297 9.15 -4.26 14.95
N SER A 298 9.95 -5.27 15.32
CA SER A 298 11.27 -5.01 15.85
C SER A 298 12.16 -4.59 14.69
N ALA A 299 12.85 -3.45 14.84
CA ALA A 299 13.61 -2.80 13.79
C ALA A 299 15.06 -2.59 14.18
N LEU A 300 16.00 -3.16 13.41
CA LEU A 300 17.44 -2.92 13.55
C LEU A 300 17.92 -2.05 12.40
N PHE A 301 18.46 -0.90 12.73
CA PHE A 301 19.19 -0.03 11.81
C PHE A 301 20.66 -0.41 11.77
N CYS A 302 21.22 -0.60 10.57
CA CYS A 302 22.63 -0.88 10.34
C CYS A 302 23.23 0.17 9.39
N GLY A 303 24.11 1.03 9.92
CA GLY A 303 24.66 2.12 9.14
C GLY A 303 26.11 2.45 9.46
N PHE A 304 26.66 3.31 8.61
CA PHE A 304 27.92 4.03 8.84
C PHE A 304 27.63 5.52 8.97
N ILE A 305 28.41 6.20 9.77
CA ILE A 305 28.32 7.66 9.93
C ILE A 305 29.71 8.30 9.84
N ASP A 306 29.81 9.34 9.02
CA ASP A 306 30.91 10.27 8.98
C ASP A 306 30.46 11.64 9.48
N THR A 307 30.96 12.03 10.62
CA THR A 307 30.61 13.31 11.24
C THR A 307 31.30 14.51 10.57
N THR A 308 32.34 14.26 9.78
CA THR A 308 33.09 15.28 9.07
C THR A 308 32.37 15.69 7.78
N SER A 309 32.01 14.70 6.95
CA SER A 309 31.25 14.94 5.73
C SER A 309 29.75 15.06 5.96
N LYS A 310 29.28 14.87 7.19
CA LYS A 310 27.84 14.84 7.52
C LYS A 310 27.08 13.84 6.66
N THR A 311 27.61 12.62 6.54
CA THR A 311 27.01 11.57 5.70
C THR A 311 26.70 10.33 6.52
N ILE A 312 25.54 9.74 6.28
CA ILE A 312 25.11 8.45 6.84
C ILE A 312 24.88 7.50 5.67
N TRP A 313 25.44 6.30 5.73
CA TRP A 313 25.17 5.21 4.78
C TRP A 313 24.38 4.13 5.49
N VAL A 314 23.15 3.86 5.05
CA VAL A 314 22.31 2.77 5.54
C VAL A 314 22.54 1.57 4.64
N PHE A 315 23.12 0.51 5.19
CA PHE A 315 23.56 -0.62 4.37
C PHE A 315 22.85 -1.93 4.65
N ASP A 316 22.17 -2.06 5.81
CA ASP A 316 21.39 -3.25 6.16
C ASP A 316 20.28 -2.90 7.15
N GLU A 317 19.28 -3.80 7.28
CA GLU A 317 18.16 -3.63 8.19
C GLU A 317 17.59 -4.99 8.61
N MET A 318 17.01 -5.05 9.83
CA MET A 318 16.06 -6.08 10.23
C MET A 318 14.74 -5.37 10.51
N TYR A 319 13.64 -5.94 10.02
CA TYR A 319 12.32 -5.36 10.18
C TYR A 319 11.25 -6.46 10.19
N GLN A 320 10.82 -6.88 11.37
CA GLN A 320 9.89 -8.00 11.48
C GLN A 320 8.98 -7.85 12.71
N PRO A 321 7.65 -7.99 12.55
CA PRO A 321 6.71 -7.97 13.68
C PRO A 321 6.77 -9.25 14.51
N GLY A 322 6.41 -9.16 15.79
CA GLY A 322 6.20 -10.31 16.67
C GLY A 322 7.45 -11.09 17.03
N MET A 323 8.65 -10.50 16.94
CA MET A 323 9.90 -11.19 17.30
C MET A 323 10.07 -11.34 18.81
N SER A 324 10.43 -12.56 19.26
CA SER A 324 10.95 -12.77 20.61
C SER A 324 12.40 -12.29 20.74
N ASN A 325 12.89 -12.12 21.97
CA ASN A 325 14.30 -11.76 22.20
C ASN A 325 15.26 -12.80 21.61
N GLU A 326 14.88 -14.08 21.65
CA GLU A 326 15.64 -15.17 21.05
C GLU A 326 15.71 -15.02 19.52
N ALA A 327 14.57 -14.75 18.87
CA ALA A 327 14.52 -14.53 17.42
C ALA A 327 15.33 -13.30 16.99
N ILE A 328 15.29 -12.21 17.76
CA ILE A 328 16.14 -11.03 17.51
C ILE A 328 17.62 -11.40 17.60
N ALA A 329 18.04 -12.15 18.64
CA ALA A 329 19.43 -12.53 18.80
C ALA A 329 19.91 -13.47 17.69
N GLU A 330 19.09 -14.45 17.28
CA GLU A 330 19.38 -15.35 16.17
C GLU A 330 19.53 -14.59 14.85
N GLU A 331 18.65 -13.64 14.59
CA GLU A 331 18.69 -12.84 13.36
C GLU A 331 19.94 -11.91 13.34
N VAL A 332 20.26 -11.23 14.44
CA VAL A 332 21.48 -10.41 14.56
C VAL A 332 22.72 -11.28 14.37
N GLN A 333 22.72 -12.51 14.87
CA GLN A 333 23.79 -13.48 14.66
C GLN A 333 23.90 -13.90 13.19
N ARG A 334 22.78 -14.21 12.55
CA ARG A 334 22.70 -14.57 11.13
C ARG A 334 23.24 -13.46 10.24
N MET A 335 22.95 -12.21 10.58
CA MET A 335 23.45 -11.02 9.88
C MET A 335 24.94 -10.75 10.15
N GLY A 336 25.55 -11.38 11.15
CA GLY A 336 26.96 -11.23 11.49
C GLY A 336 27.30 -10.04 12.40
N TYR A 337 26.30 -9.47 13.09
CA TYR A 337 26.45 -8.21 13.86
C TYR A 337 26.52 -8.40 15.39
N LEU A 338 26.74 -9.62 15.92
CA LEU A 338 26.84 -9.86 17.36
C LEU A 338 27.90 -9.00 18.10
N LYS A 339 28.98 -8.64 17.40
CA LYS A 339 30.09 -7.86 17.97
C LYS A 339 29.89 -6.35 17.84
N GLU A 340 28.85 -5.90 17.19
CA GLU A 340 28.59 -4.49 16.99
C GLU A 340 28.03 -3.84 18.25
N LYS A 341 28.33 -2.54 18.42
CA LYS A 341 27.73 -1.74 19.49
C LYS A 341 26.31 -1.33 19.10
N ILE A 342 25.31 -2.03 19.63
CA ILE A 342 23.90 -1.75 19.35
C ILE A 342 23.31 -0.88 20.45
N THR A 343 22.74 0.27 20.11
CA THR A 343 21.97 1.09 21.05
C THR A 343 20.47 0.79 20.90
N ALA A 344 19.86 0.26 21.94
CA ALA A 344 18.46 -0.17 21.92
C ALA A 344 17.54 0.77 22.70
N ASP A 345 16.25 0.77 22.36
CA ASP A 345 15.26 1.52 23.12
C ASP A 345 15.33 1.19 24.62
N SER A 346 15.38 2.22 25.44
CA SER A 346 15.48 2.09 26.89
C SER A 346 14.15 1.75 27.59
N ALA A 347 13.03 1.72 26.87
CA ALA A 347 11.74 1.32 27.42
C ALA A 347 11.68 -0.17 27.79
N GLU A 348 12.54 -1.00 27.17
CA GLU A 348 12.58 -2.46 27.33
C GLU A 348 13.86 -2.98 28.02
N PRO A 349 14.15 -2.60 29.28
CA PRO A 349 15.41 -2.98 29.95
C PRO A 349 15.56 -4.49 30.13
N LYS A 350 14.44 -5.23 30.32
CA LYS A 350 14.47 -6.69 30.45
C LYS A 350 14.87 -7.38 29.16
N SER A 351 14.41 -6.86 28.01
CA SER A 351 14.77 -7.34 26.70
C SER A 351 16.26 -7.10 26.41
N ILE A 352 16.78 -5.94 26.77
CA ILE A 352 18.23 -5.63 26.64
C ILE A 352 19.07 -6.61 27.48
N ASP A 353 18.71 -6.86 28.74
CA ASP A 353 19.42 -7.79 29.60
C ASP A 353 19.33 -9.24 29.06
N ARG A 354 18.20 -9.63 28.54
CA ARG A 354 18.04 -10.95 27.90
C ARG A 354 18.90 -11.09 26.65
N LEU A 355 18.95 -10.07 25.78
CA LEU A 355 19.79 -10.08 24.59
C LEU A 355 21.29 -10.15 24.93
N ARG A 356 21.74 -9.55 26.01
CA ARG A 356 23.12 -9.73 26.50
C ARG A 356 23.42 -11.19 26.83
N VAL A 357 22.53 -11.85 27.55
CA VAL A 357 22.67 -13.29 27.87
C VAL A 357 22.68 -14.16 26.60
N LEU A 358 22.01 -13.70 25.54
CA LEU A 358 21.96 -14.39 24.24
C LEU A 358 23.14 -14.05 23.30
N GLY A 359 24.15 -13.29 23.79
CA GLY A 359 25.41 -13.06 23.09
C GLY A 359 25.58 -11.67 22.45
N LEU A 360 24.61 -10.76 22.63
CA LEU A 360 24.77 -9.36 22.23
C LEU A 360 25.50 -8.55 23.34
N ASP A 361 26.73 -8.88 23.61
CA ASP A 361 27.49 -8.34 24.77
C ASP A 361 27.64 -6.81 24.74
N HIS A 362 27.61 -6.22 23.55
CA HIS A 362 27.80 -4.78 23.34
C HIS A 362 26.50 -3.98 23.19
N ILE A 363 25.33 -4.61 23.47
CA ILE A 363 24.07 -3.91 23.47
C ILE A 363 23.97 -2.98 24.70
N ARG A 364 23.48 -1.76 24.47
CA ARG A 364 23.29 -0.76 25.52
C ARG A 364 21.94 -0.06 25.33
N LYS A 365 21.41 0.49 26.43
CA LYS A 365 20.19 1.28 26.42
C LYS A 365 20.45 2.70 25.90
N ALA A 366 19.53 3.22 25.11
CA ALA A 366 19.47 4.62 24.74
C ALA A 366 19.21 5.50 25.98
N ARG A 367 19.77 6.71 25.99
CA ARG A 367 19.55 7.69 27.07
C ARG A 367 18.38 8.57 26.73
N LYS A 368 17.17 8.23 27.19
CA LYS A 368 15.97 9.08 27.02
C LYS A 368 16.05 10.28 27.98
N GLY A 369 16.02 11.49 27.44
CA GLY A 369 15.86 12.75 28.17
C GLY A 369 14.66 13.51 27.67
N LYS A 370 14.29 14.59 28.35
CA LYS A 370 13.28 15.54 27.85
C LYS A 370 13.79 16.03 26.49
N ASP A 371 12.91 16.07 25.50
CA ASP A 371 13.21 16.49 24.12
C ASP A 371 14.22 15.60 23.34
N SER A 372 14.45 14.35 23.76
CA SER A 372 15.40 13.44 23.09
C SER A 372 15.02 13.13 21.64
N ILE A 373 13.73 13.13 21.30
CA ILE A 373 13.24 12.94 19.92
C ILE A 373 13.63 14.14 19.07
N SER A 374 13.26 15.34 19.48
CA SER A 374 13.56 16.57 18.73
C SER A 374 15.06 16.78 18.54
N ASN A 375 15.86 16.62 19.61
CA ASN A 375 17.30 16.76 19.52
C ASN A 375 17.96 15.70 18.60
N GLY A 376 17.44 14.49 18.59
CA GLY A 376 17.92 13.44 17.70
C GLY A 376 17.58 13.73 16.24
N ILE A 377 16.36 14.23 15.97
CA ILE A 377 15.93 14.65 14.64
C ILE A 377 16.75 15.83 14.15
N ASP A 378 16.94 16.87 14.98
CA ASP A 378 17.74 18.05 14.64
C ASP A 378 19.18 17.65 14.27
N PHE A 379 19.80 16.74 15.05
CA PHE A 379 21.13 16.23 14.73
C PHE A 379 21.20 15.53 13.39
N LEU A 380 20.22 14.64 13.10
CA LEU A 380 20.17 13.84 11.87
C LEU A 380 19.80 14.68 10.65
N SER A 381 19.04 15.76 10.83
CA SER A 381 18.63 16.66 9.72
C SER A 381 19.81 17.37 9.07
N ASP A 382 20.94 17.48 9.74
CA ASP A 382 22.18 18.02 9.20
C ASP A 382 22.92 17.04 8.26
N TYR A 383 22.50 15.78 8.22
CA TYR A 383 23.21 14.72 7.49
C TYR A 383 22.57 14.45 6.13
N HIS A 384 23.41 14.07 5.17
CA HIS A 384 22.97 13.43 3.95
C HIS A 384 22.89 11.92 4.15
N ILE A 385 21.70 11.34 3.96
CA ILE A 385 21.44 9.93 4.21
C ILE A 385 21.42 9.18 2.88
N ILE A 386 22.38 8.28 2.68
CA ILE A 386 22.49 7.45 1.49
C ILE A 386 22.01 6.05 1.86
N VAL A 387 20.93 5.59 1.23
CA VAL A 387 20.29 4.31 1.55
C VAL A 387 20.58 3.29 0.46
N HIS A 388 21.13 2.15 0.85
CA HIS A 388 21.36 1.06 -0.08
C HIS A 388 20.00 0.48 -0.54
N PRO A 389 19.78 0.16 -1.85
CA PRO A 389 18.51 -0.31 -2.39
C PRO A 389 17.93 -1.56 -1.72
N ARG A 390 18.75 -2.36 -1.03
CA ARG A 390 18.29 -3.54 -0.30
C ARG A 390 17.54 -3.22 1.00
N CYS A 391 17.70 -1.99 1.54
CA CYS A 391 17.04 -1.53 2.75
C CYS A 391 15.63 -1.00 2.43
N VAL A 392 14.74 -1.89 1.98
CA VAL A 392 13.42 -1.54 1.43
C VAL A 392 12.46 -0.97 2.49
N ASN A 393 12.56 -1.47 3.75
CA ASN A 393 11.72 -0.96 4.84
C ASN A 393 12.20 0.42 5.30
N PHE A 394 13.51 0.64 5.36
CA PHE A 394 14.07 1.95 5.67
C PHE A 394 13.68 3.00 4.61
N ILE A 395 13.77 2.64 3.31
CA ILE A 395 13.31 3.51 2.21
C ILE A 395 11.83 3.82 2.37
N THR A 396 11.02 2.82 2.72
CA THR A 396 9.59 3.00 2.95
C THR A 396 9.32 3.96 4.11
N GLU A 397 9.99 3.79 5.24
CA GLU A 397 9.79 4.65 6.40
C GLU A 397 10.29 6.07 6.16
N ILE A 398 11.53 6.25 5.72
CA ILE A 398 12.11 7.60 5.53
C ILE A 398 11.34 8.43 4.50
N SER A 399 10.74 7.77 3.50
CA SER A 399 9.93 8.44 2.47
C SER A 399 8.51 8.78 2.91
N ASN A 400 8.06 8.30 4.09
CA ASN A 400 6.72 8.53 4.63
C ASN A 400 6.73 9.16 6.03
N TYR A 401 7.87 9.22 6.70
CA TYR A 401 8.00 9.80 8.04
C TYR A 401 7.88 11.32 8.00
N THR A 402 6.75 11.85 8.41
CA THR A 402 6.38 13.26 8.30
C THR A 402 6.14 13.90 9.66
N TRP A 403 6.18 15.22 9.70
CA TRP A 403 5.70 16.00 10.83
C TRP A 403 4.18 15.86 10.94
N ASP A 404 3.69 15.60 12.16
CA ASP A 404 2.27 15.54 12.46
C ASP A 404 1.60 16.90 12.19
N THR A 405 0.31 16.86 11.90
CA THR A 405 -0.46 18.02 11.49
C THR A 405 -1.70 18.16 12.37
N ASP A 406 -1.88 19.32 12.98
CA ASP A 406 -3.12 19.64 13.68
C ASP A 406 -4.31 19.53 12.73
N THR A 407 -5.20 18.61 13.03
CA THR A 407 -6.35 18.26 12.17
C THR A 407 -7.35 19.41 11.99
N LYS A 408 -7.36 20.41 12.91
CA LYS A 408 -8.27 21.56 12.87
C LYS A 408 -7.68 22.75 12.12
N THR A 409 -6.40 23.01 12.32
CA THR A 409 -5.75 24.20 11.76
C THR A 409 -4.91 23.91 10.51
N GLY A 410 -4.59 22.64 10.22
CA GLY A 410 -3.70 22.25 9.13
C GLY A 410 -2.24 22.66 9.34
N LYS A 411 -1.86 23.13 10.54
CA LYS A 411 -0.48 23.51 10.85
C LYS A 411 0.33 22.29 11.26
N LYS A 412 1.58 22.22 10.78
CA LYS A 412 2.55 21.19 11.22
C LYS A 412 2.83 21.36 12.70
N LEU A 413 2.80 20.26 13.43
CA LEU A 413 3.24 20.18 14.81
C LEU A 413 4.74 19.86 14.82
N ASN A 414 5.48 20.32 15.86
CA ASN A 414 6.87 19.94 16.05
C ASN A 414 6.99 18.54 16.67
N LYS A 415 6.14 17.62 16.24
CA LYS A 415 6.13 16.21 16.62
C LYS A 415 5.98 15.40 15.35
N PRO A 416 6.81 14.37 15.09
CA PRO A 416 6.59 13.46 13.98
C PRO A 416 5.35 12.58 14.23
N ILE A 417 4.82 11.99 13.16
CA ILE A 417 3.77 10.98 13.23
C ILE A 417 4.28 9.73 13.96
N ASP A 418 3.37 8.98 14.55
CA ASP A 418 3.69 7.71 15.22
C ASP A 418 3.70 6.51 14.24
N ASP A 419 3.43 6.73 12.94
CA ASP A 419 3.57 5.75 11.85
C ASP A 419 4.93 5.90 11.15
N PHE A 420 5.45 4.82 10.56
CA PHE A 420 6.73 4.82 9.83
C PHE A 420 7.94 5.28 10.67
N ASN A 421 7.96 4.96 11.95
CA ASN A 421 8.93 5.50 12.90
C ASN A 421 9.95 4.47 13.44
N HIS A 422 9.76 3.17 13.22
CA HIS A 422 10.57 2.14 13.86
C HIS A 422 12.05 2.17 13.46
N LEU A 423 12.37 2.18 12.17
CA LEU A 423 13.74 2.33 11.68
C LEU A 423 14.24 3.77 11.84
N MET A 424 13.36 4.77 11.83
CA MET A 424 13.72 6.15 12.12
C MET A 424 14.15 6.32 13.59
N ASP A 425 13.44 5.67 14.50
CA ASP A 425 13.81 5.65 15.93
C ASP A 425 15.06 4.82 16.16
N ALA A 426 15.18 3.65 15.52
CA ALA A 426 16.40 2.84 15.56
C ALA A 426 17.63 3.63 15.05
N MET A 427 17.50 4.37 13.94
CA MET A 427 18.55 5.27 13.44
C MET A 427 18.92 6.34 14.47
N ARG A 428 17.93 6.95 15.11
CA ARG A 428 18.12 7.96 16.14
C ARG A 428 18.87 7.40 17.37
N TYR A 429 18.55 6.15 17.79
CA TYR A 429 19.28 5.48 18.85
C TYR A 429 20.72 5.16 18.44
N ALA A 430 20.94 4.72 17.21
CA ALA A 430 22.27 4.38 16.69
C ALA A 430 23.27 5.54 16.80
N VAL A 431 22.82 6.77 16.52
CA VAL A 431 23.68 7.96 16.51
C VAL A 431 23.76 8.70 17.84
N GLU A 432 22.99 8.29 18.85
CA GLU A 432 22.91 9.01 20.13
C GLU A 432 24.25 9.22 20.81
N SER A 433 25.11 8.21 20.81
CA SER A 433 26.44 8.31 21.44
C SER A 433 27.40 9.25 20.70
N ILE A 434 27.14 9.49 19.43
CA ILE A 434 27.95 10.35 18.58
C ILE A 434 27.49 11.81 18.74
N SER A 435 26.18 12.02 18.85
CA SER A 435 25.59 13.37 19.00
C SER A 435 25.92 14.04 20.34
N LYS A 436 26.10 13.23 21.41
CA LYS A 436 26.33 13.76 22.78
C LYS A 436 27.82 13.88 23.17
N GLY A 437 28.76 13.48 22.28
CA GLY A 437 30.15 13.35 22.61
C GLY A 437 30.39 12.31 23.72
N ASP A 438 31.45 11.49 23.66
CA ASP A 438 31.84 10.63 24.77
C ASP A 438 32.32 11.54 25.92
N THR A 439 31.43 11.88 26.85
CA THR A 439 31.82 12.49 28.13
C THR A 439 32.44 11.38 28.96
N TYR A 440 33.76 11.29 28.96
CA TYR A 440 34.49 10.50 29.95
C TYR A 440 34.34 11.21 31.31
N SER A 441 33.52 10.66 32.23
CA SER A 441 33.66 10.95 33.65
C SER A 441 34.82 10.12 34.16
N PHE A 442 35.92 10.77 34.52
CA PHE A 442 36.95 10.17 35.37
C PHE A 442 36.40 10.22 36.78
N ASP A 443 36.02 9.09 37.36
CA ASP A 443 35.91 8.86 38.79
C ASP A 443 37.28 8.36 39.34
#